data_3ff04499ff36a7b5de655070072e37a7
#
_entry.id   3ff04499ff36a7b5de655070072e37a7
#
_cell.length_a   1.000
_cell.length_b   1.000
_cell.length_c   1.000
_cell.angle_alpha   90.00
_cell.angle_beta   90.00
_cell.angle_gamma   90.00
#
_symmetry.space_group_name_H-M   'P 1'
#
loop_
_entity.id
_entity.type
_entity.pdbx_description
1 polymer ?
#
loop_
_entity_poly.entity_id
_entity_poly.type
_entity_poly.pdbx_seq_one_letter_code
_entity_poly.pdbx_strand_id
1 'polypeptide(L)'
;MPAAAGKLTVVIVDDSSSVRAVLRRFLAQASDILVIGEAADGETAVDLVERLRPDVLLLDIVMPQLDGFGVLARLRRGRPVPTILLTSRADRFEVRAAFQALGSGAVELLPKPEDPESWRLLAETLPAAIRAASAARIAPMSAAPALPRPAPAPPRPGRDIAVLAIGASTGGPAAVRDLLAALPAPAPFPILIVQHIAAGFETGLAEWLASTLGLDVRVALAGEQPLPGAVRIAPGGAHLRRGTDRQLELDSVTPARRGHRPSADELFLSLEQGPAQRGVAVLLTGMGTDGAEGLRELRRAGALCFAQDEASS
;
A
#
# COMPACT_ATOMS: atom_id res chain seq x y z
N MET A 1 -12.31 19.03 -30.77
CA MET A 1 -12.78 17.68 -30.49
C MET A 1 -11.95 17.15 -29.33
N PRO A 2 -12.51 16.73 -28.19
CA PRO A 2 -11.70 16.14 -27.15
C PRO A 2 -11.11 14.83 -27.69
N ALA A 3 -9.81 14.62 -27.51
CA ALA A 3 -9.12 13.39 -27.82
C ALA A 3 -9.84 12.25 -27.11
N ALA A 4 -10.17 11.18 -27.83
CA ALA A 4 -10.71 9.97 -27.25
C ALA A 4 -9.71 9.51 -26.17
N ALA A 5 -10.14 9.49 -24.91
CA ALA A 5 -9.33 8.97 -23.82
C ALA A 5 -8.94 7.54 -24.20
N GLY A 6 -7.65 7.30 -24.45
CA GLY A 6 -7.14 5.98 -24.83
C GLY A 6 -7.41 5.02 -23.69
N LYS A 7 -7.71 3.75 -24.01
CA LYS A 7 -7.84 2.70 -23.01
C LYS A 7 -6.50 2.48 -22.30
N LEU A 8 -6.53 2.20 -21.01
CA LEU A 8 -5.35 1.77 -20.26
C LEU A 8 -4.87 0.42 -20.80
N THR A 9 -3.61 0.35 -21.17
CA THR A 9 -3.01 -0.85 -21.77
C THR A 9 -2.30 -1.68 -20.70
N VAL A 10 -2.56 -2.99 -20.70
CA VAL A 10 -2.05 -3.93 -19.70
C VAL A 10 -1.35 -5.09 -20.37
N VAL A 11 -0.22 -5.50 -19.81
CA VAL A 11 0.44 -6.79 -20.11
C VAL A 11 0.26 -7.71 -18.90
N ILE A 12 -0.09 -8.97 -19.12
CA ILE A 12 -0.27 -10.00 -18.10
C ILE A 12 0.90 -10.99 -18.21
N VAL A 13 1.57 -11.22 -17.10
CA VAL A 13 2.70 -12.15 -16.99
C VAL A 13 2.47 -13.13 -15.86
N ASP A 14 2.34 -14.39 -16.18
CA ASP A 14 2.09 -15.50 -15.24
C ASP A 14 2.42 -16.80 -15.97
N ASP A 15 3.06 -17.76 -15.33
CA ASP A 15 3.41 -19.03 -15.97
C ASP A 15 2.18 -19.92 -16.24
N SER A 16 1.12 -19.76 -15.43
CA SER A 16 -0.15 -20.47 -15.58
C SER A 16 -1.03 -19.88 -16.68
N SER A 17 -1.24 -20.62 -17.75
CA SER A 17 -2.17 -20.23 -18.83
C SER A 17 -3.61 -20.04 -18.34
N SER A 18 -4.03 -20.81 -17.33
CA SER A 18 -5.36 -20.68 -16.72
C SER A 18 -5.53 -19.37 -15.99
N VAL A 19 -4.52 -18.94 -15.21
CA VAL A 19 -4.53 -17.64 -14.50
C VAL A 19 -4.59 -16.50 -15.51
N ARG A 20 -3.74 -16.53 -16.55
CA ARG A 20 -3.78 -15.50 -17.61
C ARG A 20 -5.15 -15.40 -18.28
N ALA A 21 -5.77 -16.55 -18.61
CA ALA A 21 -7.10 -16.56 -19.22
C ALA A 21 -8.18 -15.95 -18.32
N VAL A 22 -8.14 -16.24 -17.01
CA VAL A 22 -9.08 -15.67 -16.03
C VAL A 22 -8.87 -14.17 -15.87
N LEU A 23 -7.63 -13.71 -15.69
CA LEU A 23 -7.31 -12.28 -15.57
C LEU A 23 -7.74 -11.50 -16.82
N ARG A 24 -7.45 -12.02 -18.02
CA ARG A 24 -7.92 -11.44 -19.27
C ARG A 24 -9.44 -11.32 -19.33
N ARG A 25 -10.16 -12.37 -18.89
CA ARG A 25 -11.64 -12.36 -18.85
C ARG A 25 -12.17 -11.29 -17.88
N PHE A 26 -11.54 -11.10 -16.74
CA PHE A 26 -11.93 -10.06 -15.80
C PHE A 26 -11.72 -8.66 -16.39
N LEU A 27 -10.57 -8.43 -16.99
CA LEU A 27 -10.24 -7.14 -17.57
C LEU A 27 -11.07 -6.82 -18.83
N ALA A 28 -11.52 -7.83 -19.57
CA ALA A 28 -12.42 -7.63 -20.71
C ALA A 28 -13.79 -7.04 -20.33
N GLN A 29 -14.18 -7.09 -19.05
CA GLN A 29 -15.41 -6.48 -18.55
C GLN A 29 -15.26 -4.98 -18.30
N ALA A 30 -14.04 -4.47 -18.16
CA ALA A 30 -13.76 -3.05 -18.00
C ALA A 30 -13.55 -2.39 -19.37
N SER A 31 -14.47 -1.49 -19.76
CA SER A 31 -14.48 -0.87 -21.09
C SER A 31 -13.27 0.03 -21.37
N ASP A 32 -12.61 0.51 -20.32
CA ASP A 32 -11.47 1.43 -20.32
C ASP A 32 -10.11 0.73 -20.20
N ILE A 33 -10.06 -0.61 -20.07
CA ILE A 33 -8.83 -1.38 -19.97
C ILE A 33 -8.69 -2.31 -21.19
N LEU A 34 -7.46 -2.46 -21.67
CA LEU A 34 -7.13 -3.31 -22.82
C LEU A 34 -5.89 -4.15 -22.51
N VAL A 35 -6.03 -5.47 -22.51
CA VAL A 35 -4.89 -6.39 -22.47
C VAL A 35 -4.25 -6.42 -23.87
N ILE A 36 -2.99 -5.96 -23.98
CA ILE A 36 -2.25 -5.85 -25.22
C ILE A 36 -1.19 -6.93 -25.42
N GLY A 37 -0.92 -7.73 -24.38
CA GLY A 37 0.04 -8.82 -24.45
C GLY A 37 -0.02 -9.75 -23.24
N GLU A 38 0.47 -10.97 -23.43
CA GLU A 38 0.61 -12.00 -22.40
C GLU A 38 1.98 -12.67 -22.54
N ALA A 39 2.62 -12.98 -21.40
CA ALA A 39 3.84 -13.79 -21.35
C ALA A 39 3.73 -14.89 -20.30
N ALA A 40 4.43 -16.01 -20.52
CA ALA A 40 4.47 -17.15 -19.60
C ALA A 40 5.78 -17.23 -18.81
N ASP A 41 6.72 -16.34 -19.07
CA ASP A 41 8.04 -16.29 -18.44
C ASP A 41 8.59 -14.88 -18.42
N GLY A 42 9.60 -14.67 -17.59
CA GLY A 42 10.15 -13.33 -17.34
C GLY A 42 10.98 -12.77 -18.51
N GLU A 43 11.64 -13.62 -19.31
CA GLU A 43 12.43 -13.13 -20.46
C GLU A 43 11.50 -12.56 -21.53
N THR A 44 10.48 -13.34 -21.91
CA THR A 44 9.42 -12.90 -22.84
C THR A 44 8.70 -11.65 -22.29
N ALA A 45 8.50 -11.54 -20.99
CA ALA A 45 7.88 -10.39 -20.37
C ALA A 45 8.67 -9.10 -20.58
N VAL A 46 9.98 -9.13 -20.39
CA VAL A 46 10.85 -7.95 -20.60
C VAL A 46 10.76 -7.48 -22.04
N ASP A 47 10.96 -8.37 -23.01
CA ASP A 47 10.89 -8.05 -24.43
C ASP A 47 9.51 -7.48 -24.84
N LEU A 48 8.45 -8.06 -24.27
CA LEU A 48 7.09 -7.65 -24.56
C LEU A 48 6.79 -6.25 -24.03
N VAL A 49 7.23 -5.96 -22.81
CA VAL A 49 7.06 -4.64 -22.16
C VAL A 49 7.84 -3.55 -22.91
N GLU A 50 9.08 -3.83 -23.33
CA GLU A 50 9.89 -2.88 -24.10
C GLU A 50 9.26 -2.55 -25.46
N ARG A 51 8.69 -3.54 -26.11
CA ARG A 51 8.04 -3.41 -27.43
C ARG A 51 6.68 -2.75 -27.36
N LEU A 52 5.81 -3.19 -26.44
CA LEU A 52 4.40 -2.76 -26.38
C LEU A 52 4.18 -1.52 -25.52
N ARG A 53 5.08 -1.24 -24.59
CA ARG A 53 5.03 -0.07 -23.69
C ARG A 53 3.69 0.06 -22.96
N PRO A 54 3.26 -0.96 -22.20
CA PRO A 54 2.01 -0.91 -21.47
C PRO A 54 1.99 0.19 -20.41
N ASP A 55 0.78 0.62 -20.04
CA ASP A 55 0.58 1.54 -18.92
C ASP A 55 0.73 0.84 -17.57
N VAL A 56 0.37 -0.46 -17.50
CA VAL A 56 0.48 -1.28 -16.29
C VAL A 56 0.92 -2.70 -16.64
N LEU A 57 1.77 -3.28 -15.80
CA LEU A 57 2.18 -4.67 -15.84
C LEU A 57 1.53 -5.44 -14.69
N LEU A 58 0.81 -6.52 -14.99
CA LEU A 58 0.44 -7.54 -14.00
C LEU A 58 1.49 -8.63 -14.04
N LEU A 59 2.17 -8.88 -12.93
CA LEU A 59 3.36 -9.73 -12.89
C LEU A 59 3.28 -10.73 -11.76
N ASP A 60 3.31 -12.01 -12.11
CA ASP A 60 3.57 -13.07 -11.14
C ASP A 60 4.99 -12.98 -10.59
N ILE A 61 5.13 -13.27 -9.29
CA ILE A 61 6.45 -13.32 -8.64
C ILE A 61 7.14 -14.62 -8.96
N VAL A 62 6.43 -15.75 -8.88
CA VAL A 62 7.00 -17.09 -9.01
C VAL A 62 6.86 -17.60 -10.43
N MET A 63 7.95 -17.51 -11.17
CA MET A 63 8.01 -18.01 -12.55
C MET A 63 9.34 -18.72 -12.80
N PRO A 64 9.39 -19.70 -13.71
CA PRO A 64 10.63 -20.37 -14.07
C PRO A 64 11.62 -19.43 -14.78
N GLN A 65 12.92 -19.71 -14.67
CA GLN A 65 14.06 -19.01 -15.30
C GLN A 65 14.27 -17.60 -14.74
N LEU A 66 13.47 -16.62 -15.12
CA LEU A 66 13.51 -15.25 -14.61
C LEU A 66 12.23 -14.98 -13.82
N ASP A 67 12.37 -14.86 -12.50
CA ASP A 67 11.27 -14.54 -11.60
C ASP A 67 10.78 -13.08 -11.74
N GLY A 68 9.65 -12.74 -11.11
CA GLY A 68 9.08 -11.40 -11.17
C GLY A 68 10.02 -10.32 -10.64
N PHE A 69 10.88 -10.62 -9.66
CA PHE A 69 11.87 -9.66 -9.13
C PHE A 69 12.97 -9.39 -10.15
N GLY A 70 13.42 -10.42 -10.86
CA GLY A 70 14.36 -10.30 -11.96
C GLY A 70 13.81 -9.47 -13.12
N VAL A 71 12.52 -9.64 -13.45
CA VAL A 71 11.81 -8.81 -14.44
C VAL A 71 11.82 -7.34 -14.00
N LEU A 72 11.38 -7.04 -12.76
CA LEU A 72 11.39 -5.68 -12.23
C LEU A 72 12.80 -5.05 -12.25
N ALA A 73 13.81 -5.81 -11.85
CA ALA A 73 15.20 -5.32 -11.83
C ALA A 73 15.70 -4.95 -13.23
N ARG A 74 15.31 -5.70 -14.28
CA ARG A 74 15.64 -5.39 -15.66
C ARG A 74 14.89 -4.18 -16.18
N LEU A 75 13.56 -4.13 -15.99
CA LEU A 75 12.73 -3.01 -16.43
C LEU A 75 13.14 -1.69 -15.78
N ARG A 76 13.59 -1.73 -14.52
CA ARG A 76 14.10 -0.55 -13.80
C ARG A 76 15.34 0.07 -14.43
N ARG A 77 16.21 -0.72 -15.06
CA ARG A 77 17.41 -0.23 -15.76
C ARG A 77 17.08 0.45 -17.09
N GLY A 78 15.95 0.08 -17.69
CA GLY A 78 15.46 0.64 -18.94
C GLY A 78 14.34 1.64 -18.69
N ARG A 79 13.10 1.18 -18.87
CA ARG A 79 11.89 1.98 -18.65
C ARG A 79 11.07 1.34 -17.54
N PRO A 80 10.99 1.94 -16.36
CA PRO A 80 10.11 1.43 -15.31
C PRO A 80 8.64 1.56 -15.75
N VAL A 81 7.87 0.50 -15.51
CA VAL A 81 6.43 0.43 -15.79
C VAL A 81 5.70 0.17 -14.47
N PRO A 82 4.60 0.87 -14.19
CA PRO A 82 3.77 0.60 -13.04
C PRO A 82 3.41 -0.89 -12.99
N THR A 83 3.86 -1.58 -11.95
CA THR A 83 3.70 -3.03 -11.84
C THR A 83 2.88 -3.40 -10.63
N ILE A 84 1.83 -4.20 -10.86
CA ILE A 84 1.07 -4.88 -9.81
C ILE A 84 1.64 -6.28 -9.71
N LEU A 85 2.19 -6.62 -8.55
CA LEU A 85 2.69 -7.96 -8.28
C LEU A 85 1.54 -8.87 -7.84
N LEU A 86 1.51 -10.07 -8.38
CA LEU A 86 0.64 -11.15 -7.94
C LEU A 86 1.49 -12.17 -7.18
N THR A 87 1.08 -12.54 -5.97
CA THR A 87 1.84 -13.48 -5.14
C THR A 87 0.92 -14.47 -4.42
N SER A 88 1.41 -15.68 -4.19
CA SER A 88 0.72 -16.63 -3.32
C SER A 88 0.84 -16.19 -1.86
N ARG A 89 -0.21 -16.43 -1.06
CA ARG A 89 -0.20 -16.11 0.39
C ARG A 89 0.71 -17.03 1.21
N ALA A 90 1.17 -18.11 0.62
CA ALA A 90 1.75 -19.23 1.36
C ALA A 90 3.18 -18.98 1.84
N ASP A 91 3.95 -18.04 1.25
CA ASP A 91 5.35 -17.86 1.59
C ASP A 91 5.63 -16.45 2.14
N ARG A 92 6.00 -16.41 3.44
CA ARG A 92 6.44 -15.18 4.12
C ARG A 92 7.66 -14.54 3.46
N PHE A 93 8.55 -15.34 2.88
CA PHE A 93 9.75 -14.84 2.21
C PHE A 93 9.38 -14.14 0.90
N GLU A 94 8.44 -14.69 0.14
CA GLU A 94 7.93 -14.06 -1.07
C GLU A 94 7.24 -12.72 -0.76
N VAL A 95 6.38 -12.68 0.25
CA VAL A 95 5.70 -11.45 0.69
C VAL A 95 6.71 -10.38 1.10
N ARG A 96 7.73 -10.74 1.88
CA ARG A 96 8.79 -9.80 2.27
C ARG A 96 9.59 -9.29 1.05
N ALA A 97 9.96 -10.18 0.15
CA ALA A 97 10.67 -9.82 -1.07
C ALA A 97 9.81 -8.93 -1.99
N ALA A 98 8.49 -9.19 -2.04
CA ALA A 98 7.55 -8.36 -2.77
C ALA A 98 7.49 -6.91 -2.22
N PHE A 99 7.50 -6.73 -0.90
CA PHE A 99 7.62 -5.40 -0.30
C PHE A 99 8.95 -4.72 -0.61
N GLN A 100 10.05 -5.45 -0.67
CA GLN A 100 11.33 -4.90 -1.13
C GLN A 100 11.24 -4.42 -2.59
N ALA A 101 10.46 -5.10 -3.42
CA ALA A 101 10.23 -4.73 -4.82
C ALA A 101 9.37 -3.47 -4.99
N LEU A 102 8.53 -3.08 -4.00
CA LEU A 102 7.78 -1.81 -4.03
C LEU A 102 8.73 -0.58 -4.12
N GLY A 103 9.97 -0.70 -3.65
CA GLY A 103 11.02 0.30 -3.90
C GLY A 103 11.66 0.21 -5.29
N SER A 104 11.29 -0.77 -6.11
CA SER A 104 11.93 -1.11 -7.38
C SER A 104 11.04 -0.96 -8.61
N GLY A 105 9.84 -0.35 -8.48
CA GLY A 105 8.91 -0.13 -9.59
C GLY A 105 7.58 -0.90 -9.43
N ALA A 106 7.45 -1.79 -8.46
CA ALA A 106 6.16 -2.31 -8.05
C ALA A 106 5.37 -1.21 -7.31
N VAL A 107 4.09 -1.09 -7.64
CA VAL A 107 3.19 -0.06 -7.08
C VAL A 107 2.21 -0.70 -6.12
N GLU A 108 1.82 -1.95 -6.39
CA GLU A 108 0.81 -2.68 -5.62
C GLU A 108 1.17 -4.15 -5.52
N LEU A 109 0.66 -4.81 -4.47
CA LEU A 109 0.81 -6.23 -4.22
C LEU A 109 -0.54 -6.84 -3.96
N LEU A 110 -0.96 -7.79 -4.80
CA LEU A 110 -2.23 -8.49 -4.69
C LEU A 110 -2.01 -10.00 -4.48
N PRO A 111 -2.81 -10.64 -3.62
CA PRO A 111 -2.74 -12.09 -3.47
C PRO A 111 -3.32 -12.78 -4.70
N LYS A 112 -2.68 -13.86 -5.13
CA LYS A 112 -3.29 -14.81 -6.07
C LYS A 112 -4.46 -15.51 -5.36
N PRO A 113 -5.65 -15.54 -5.98
CA PRO A 113 -6.79 -16.22 -5.40
C PRO A 113 -6.61 -17.73 -5.33
N GLU A 114 -7.04 -18.32 -4.22
CA GLU A 114 -6.97 -19.77 -3.99
C GLU A 114 -8.36 -20.44 -4.05
N ASP A 115 -9.42 -19.65 -3.93
CA ASP A 115 -10.81 -20.10 -3.86
C ASP A 115 -11.74 -19.21 -4.73
N PRO A 116 -12.95 -19.68 -5.06
CA PRO A 116 -13.88 -18.94 -5.93
C PRO A 116 -14.27 -17.55 -5.39
N GLU A 117 -14.32 -17.36 -4.07
CA GLU A 117 -14.69 -16.07 -3.46
C GLU A 117 -13.57 -15.05 -3.64
N SER A 118 -12.33 -15.45 -3.40
CA SER A 118 -11.16 -14.61 -3.64
C SER A 118 -11.00 -14.25 -5.12
N TRP A 119 -11.34 -15.15 -6.06
CA TRP A 119 -11.38 -14.83 -7.49
C TRP A 119 -12.42 -13.78 -7.82
N ARG A 120 -13.62 -13.85 -7.21
CA ARG A 120 -14.66 -12.84 -7.39
C ARG A 120 -14.21 -11.49 -6.86
N LEU A 121 -13.63 -11.47 -5.65
CA LEU A 121 -13.12 -10.24 -5.06
C LEU A 121 -12.02 -9.61 -5.92
N LEU A 122 -11.10 -10.40 -6.45
CA LEU A 122 -10.08 -9.90 -7.38
C LEU A 122 -10.71 -9.33 -8.66
N ALA A 123 -11.73 -9.97 -9.22
CA ALA A 123 -12.41 -9.46 -10.40
C ALA A 123 -13.04 -8.08 -10.18
N GLU A 124 -13.58 -7.83 -8.98
CA GLU A 124 -14.18 -6.56 -8.59
C GLU A 124 -13.13 -5.47 -8.33
N THR A 125 -11.98 -5.83 -7.76
CA THR A 125 -10.96 -4.88 -7.28
C THR A 125 -9.85 -4.60 -8.29
N LEU A 126 -9.50 -5.56 -9.15
CA LEU A 126 -8.38 -5.46 -10.07
C LEU A 126 -8.46 -4.28 -11.06
N PRO A 127 -9.63 -3.98 -11.69
CA PRO A 127 -9.71 -2.83 -12.58
C PRO A 127 -9.41 -1.50 -11.86
N ALA A 128 -9.82 -1.42 -10.61
CA ALA A 128 -9.59 -0.26 -9.77
C ALA A 128 -8.09 -0.13 -9.41
N ALA A 129 -7.44 -1.23 -9.05
CA ALA A 129 -5.99 -1.27 -8.77
C ALA A 129 -5.17 -0.89 -10.02
N ILE A 130 -5.58 -1.33 -11.22
CA ILE A 130 -4.91 -0.96 -12.48
C ILE A 130 -4.99 0.54 -12.74
N ARG A 131 -6.17 1.16 -12.54
CA ARG A 131 -6.32 2.61 -12.71
C ARG A 131 -5.43 3.39 -11.73
N ALA A 132 -5.40 2.97 -10.47
CA ALA A 132 -4.54 3.57 -9.46
C ALA A 132 -3.05 3.38 -9.80
N ALA A 133 -2.65 2.17 -10.20
CA ALA A 133 -1.28 1.90 -10.60
C ALA A 133 -0.84 2.74 -11.81
N SER A 134 -1.72 2.94 -12.81
CA SER A 134 -1.41 3.75 -13.99
C SER A 134 -1.18 5.22 -13.69
N ALA A 135 -1.79 5.73 -12.62
CA ALA A 135 -1.61 7.10 -12.15
C ALA A 135 -0.33 7.28 -11.32
N ALA A 136 0.25 6.18 -10.81
CA ALA A 136 1.44 6.23 -9.99
C ALA A 136 2.66 6.71 -10.79
N ARG A 137 3.39 7.67 -10.25
CA ARG A 137 4.65 8.14 -10.84
C ARG A 137 5.79 7.28 -10.34
N ILE A 138 6.33 6.42 -11.20
CA ILE A 138 7.56 5.72 -10.90
C ILE A 138 8.72 6.66 -11.23
N ALA A 139 9.39 7.15 -10.19
CA ALA A 139 10.62 7.91 -10.39
C ALA A 139 11.68 6.99 -11.01
N PRO A 140 12.32 7.37 -12.14
CA PRO A 140 13.46 6.63 -12.62
C PRO A 140 14.53 6.61 -11.53
N MET A 141 15.26 5.49 -11.41
CA MET A 141 16.38 5.37 -10.49
C MET A 141 17.59 6.19 -11.02
N SER A 142 17.45 7.50 -11.01
CA SER A 142 18.60 8.34 -10.78
C SER A 142 19.00 8.08 -9.34
N ALA A 143 20.29 7.87 -9.09
CA ALA A 143 20.82 7.89 -7.74
C ALA A 143 20.44 9.24 -7.12
N ALA A 144 19.23 9.32 -6.60
CA ALA A 144 18.87 10.45 -5.77
C ALA A 144 19.82 10.34 -4.59
N PRO A 145 20.73 11.31 -4.41
CA PRO A 145 21.45 11.38 -3.17
C PRO A 145 20.38 11.30 -2.09
N ALA A 146 20.56 10.42 -1.12
CA ALA A 146 19.72 10.39 0.08
C ALA A 146 19.52 11.86 0.45
N LEU A 147 18.27 12.35 0.35
CA LEU A 147 18.00 13.74 0.71
C LEU A 147 18.67 13.94 2.05
N PRO A 148 19.61 14.89 2.20
CA PRO A 148 20.26 15.12 3.48
C PRO A 148 19.12 15.26 4.46
N ARG A 149 19.08 14.38 5.48
CA ARG A 149 18.10 14.51 6.56
C ARG A 149 18.15 15.99 6.97
N PRO A 150 17.03 16.73 6.85
CA PRO A 150 17.02 18.09 7.35
C PRO A 150 17.55 17.99 8.79
N ALA A 151 18.58 18.78 9.11
CA ALA A 151 19.04 18.88 10.49
C ALA A 151 17.79 19.12 11.32
N PRO A 152 17.59 18.38 12.45
CA PRO A 152 16.40 18.54 13.25
C PRO A 152 16.24 20.03 13.52
N ALA A 153 15.15 20.60 12.99
CA ALA A 153 14.83 21.99 13.27
C ALA A 153 14.73 22.12 14.80
N PRO A 154 15.26 23.19 15.38
CA PRO A 154 15.15 23.37 16.83
C PRO A 154 13.69 23.21 17.22
N PRO A 155 13.39 22.48 18.31
CA PRO A 155 12.03 22.20 18.71
C PRO A 155 11.30 23.53 18.86
N ARG A 156 10.42 23.81 17.93
CA ARG A 156 9.43 24.87 18.13
C ARG A 156 8.59 24.43 19.32
N PRO A 157 8.14 25.34 20.21
CA PRO A 157 7.19 24.99 21.25
C PRO A 157 5.95 24.44 20.55
N GLY A 158 5.93 23.13 20.37
CA GLY A 158 4.99 22.40 19.55
C GLY A 158 3.92 21.77 20.43
N ARG A 159 2.75 21.54 19.88
CA ARG A 159 1.73 20.70 20.49
C ARG A 159 2.37 19.40 20.94
N ASP A 160 2.09 19.00 22.16
CA ASP A 160 2.45 17.69 22.68
C ASP A 160 1.63 16.62 21.93
N ILE A 161 2.23 15.97 20.95
CA ILE A 161 1.58 14.93 20.13
C ILE A 161 1.51 13.64 20.95
N ALA A 162 0.30 13.12 21.15
CA ALA A 162 0.07 11.89 21.89
C ALA A 162 0.11 10.64 21.00
N VAL A 163 -0.19 10.79 19.70
CA VAL A 163 -0.21 9.69 18.71
C VAL A 163 -0.25 10.26 17.29
N LEU A 164 0.38 9.58 16.36
CA LEU A 164 0.21 9.75 14.93
C LEU A 164 -0.57 8.55 14.38
N ALA A 165 -1.71 8.79 13.73
CA ALA A 165 -2.48 7.78 13.03
C ALA A 165 -2.34 7.98 11.51
N ILE A 166 -2.12 6.89 10.79
CA ILE A 166 -1.94 6.89 9.33
C ILE A 166 -2.95 5.93 8.71
N GLY A 167 -3.72 6.42 7.74
CA GLY A 167 -4.55 5.60 6.85
C GLY A 167 -3.95 5.59 5.46
N ALA A 168 -3.85 4.43 4.81
CA ALA A 168 -3.29 4.27 3.49
C ALA A 168 -3.89 3.07 2.73
N SER A 169 -3.89 3.12 1.40
CA SER A 169 -4.38 2.05 0.53
C SER A 169 -3.39 1.80 -0.62
N THR A 170 -3.83 1.75 -1.87
CA THR A 170 -2.98 1.54 -3.06
C THR A 170 -1.84 2.56 -3.11
N GLY A 171 -0.61 2.09 -3.35
CA GLY A 171 0.60 2.93 -3.24
C GLY A 171 1.02 3.27 -1.81
N GLY A 172 0.18 2.90 -0.83
CA GLY A 172 0.38 3.18 0.59
C GLY A 172 1.70 2.71 1.18
N PRO A 173 2.16 1.48 0.93
CA PRO A 173 3.41 1.00 1.51
C PRO A 173 4.62 1.90 1.23
N ALA A 174 4.75 2.39 -0.01
CA ALA A 174 5.81 3.32 -0.39
C ALA A 174 5.63 4.69 0.29
N ALA A 175 4.42 5.23 0.27
CA ALA A 175 4.11 6.52 0.90
C ALA A 175 4.30 6.49 2.43
N VAL A 176 3.90 5.39 3.08
CA VAL A 176 4.14 5.16 4.53
C VAL A 176 5.63 5.12 4.83
N ARG A 177 6.42 4.36 4.04
CA ARG A 177 7.88 4.32 4.18
C ARG A 177 8.48 5.72 4.10
N ASP A 178 8.11 6.49 3.10
CA ASP A 178 8.67 7.82 2.85
C ASP A 178 8.28 8.80 3.96
N LEU A 179 7.03 8.73 4.44
CA LEU A 179 6.59 9.51 5.59
C LEU A 179 7.38 9.14 6.86
N LEU A 180 7.49 7.84 7.18
CA LEU A 180 8.24 7.38 8.36
C LEU A 180 9.71 7.76 8.27
N ALA A 181 10.33 7.70 7.08
CA ALA A 181 11.72 8.11 6.87
C ALA A 181 11.95 9.61 7.10
N ALA A 182 10.93 10.44 6.88
CA ALA A 182 11.00 11.89 7.10
C ALA A 182 10.77 12.31 8.56
N LEU A 183 10.24 11.42 9.41
CA LEU A 183 10.00 11.68 10.81
C LEU A 183 11.30 11.56 11.65
N PRO A 184 11.38 12.21 12.82
CA PRO A 184 12.46 11.95 13.77
C PRO A 184 12.50 10.46 14.17
N ALA A 185 13.68 9.90 14.29
CA ALA A 185 13.87 8.52 14.72
C ALA A 185 14.71 8.45 16.00
N PRO A 186 14.17 7.90 17.13
CA PRO A 186 12.76 7.48 17.29
C PRO A 186 11.80 8.67 17.34
N ALA A 187 10.57 8.47 16.86
CA ALA A 187 9.52 9.48 16.97
C ALA A 187 9.16 9.70 18.46
N PRO A 188 8.89 10.93 18.93
CA PRO A 188 8.55 11.17 20.34
C PRO A 188 7.11 10.76 20.71
N PHE A 189 6.43 10.03 19.83
CA PHE A 189 5.08 9.53 19.98
C PHE A 189 4.94 8.15 19.30
N PRO A 190 3.95 7.33 19.68
CA PRO A 190 3.61 6.12 18.95
C PRO A 190 2.93 6.44 17.63
N ILE A 191 3.08 5.54 16.64
CA ILE A 191 2.51 5.64 15.31
C ILE A 191 1.62 4.42 15.07
N LEU A 192 0.37 4.65 14.67
CA LEU A 192 -0.63 3.62 14.37
C LEU A 192 -0.97 3.69 12.88
N ILE A 193 -0.94 2.55 12.19
CA ILE A 193 -1.12 2.49 10.75
C ILE A 193 -2.25 1.54 10.41
N VAL A 194 -3.21 2.01 9.63
CA VAL A 194 -4.13 1.19 8.86
C VAL A 194 -3.70 1.24 7.40
N GLN A 195 -3.18 0.13 6.91
CA GLN A 195 -2.89 -0.07 5.50
C GLN A 195 -3.90 -1.06 4.93
N HIS A 196 -4.66 -0.67 3.92
CA HIS A 196 -5.50 -1.62 3.19
C HIS A 196 -4.61 -2.55 2.38
N ILE A 197 -4.52 -3.76 2.83
CA ILE A 197 -3.70 -4.81 2.27
C ILE A 197 -4.39 -6.16 2.52
N ALA A 198 -4.11 -7.14 1.69
CA ALA A 198 -4.68 -8.48 1.90
C ALA A 198 -4.24 -9.05 3.26
N ALA A 199 -5.19 -9.70 3.94
CA ALA A 199 -4.92 -10.32 5.24
C ALA A 199 -3.75 -11.32 5.14
N GLY A 200 -2.82 -11.25 6.09
CA GLY A 200 -1.59 -12.04 6.11
C GLY A 200 -0.36 -11.30 5.54
N PHE A 201 -0.53 -10.17 4.84
CA PHE A 201 0.58 -9.39 4.31
C PHE A 201 1.09 -8.32 5.30
N GLU A 202 0.34 -8.00 6.33
CA GLU A 202 0.69 -6.99 7.32
C GLU A 202 1.99 -7.30 8.07
N THR A 203 2.27 -8.60 8.30
CA THR A 203 3.54 -9.03 8.92
C THR A 203 4.73 -8.74 8.00
N GLY A 204 4.63 -9.06 6.72
CA GLY A 204 5.67 -8.77 5.73
C GLY A 204 5.90 -7.26 5.54
N LEU A 205 4.83 -6.47 5.56
CA LEU A 205 4.92 -5.01 5.55
C LEU A 205 5.66 -4.48 6.78
N ALA A 206 5.33 -4.99 7.97
CA ALA A 206 5.98 -4.61 9.21
C ALA A 206 7.48 -4.94 9.20
N GLU A 207 7.84 -6.16 8.80
CA GLU A 207 9.24 -6.62 8.69
C GLU A 207 10.04 -5.80 7.66
N TRP A 208 9.42 -5.48 6.52
CA TRP A 208 10.04 -4.66 5.50
C TRP A 208 10.30 -3.23 5.99
N LEU A 209 9.31 -2.58 6.59
CA LEU A 209 9.48 -1.24 7.15
C LEU A 209 10.52 -1.23 8.29
N ALA A 210 10.47 -2.22 9.19
CA ALA A 210 11.43 -2.36 10.28
C ALA A 210 12.87 -2.48 9.76
N SER A 211 13.09 -3.37 8.78
CA SER A 211 14.43 -3.62 8.22
C SER A 211 14.94 -2.45 7.38
N THR A 212 14.05 -1.77 6.65
CA THR A 212 14.44 -0.66 5.76
C THR A 212 14.75 0.63 6.53
N LEU A 213 14.00 0.89 7.62
CA LEU A 213 14.08 2.15 8.36
C LEU A 213 14.81 2.04 9.72
N GLY A 214 15.06 0.83 10.21
CA GLY A 214 15.64 0.61 11.53
C GLY A 214 14.70 1.01 12.68
N LEU A 215 13.37 0.91 12.47
CA LEU A 215 12.34 1.29 13.44
C LEU A 215 11.72 0.07 14.12
N ASP A 216 11.12 0.24 15.30
CA ASP A 216 10.29 -0.79 15.95
C ASP A 216 8.90 -0.85 15.30
N VAL A 217 8.81 -1.54 14.17
CA VAL A 217 7.56 -1.75 13.41
C VAL A 217 7.07 -3.16 13.63
N ARG A 218 5.82 -3.31 14.09
CA ARG A 218 5.17 -4.62 14.31
C ARG A 218 3.67 -4.55 14.00
N VAL A 219 3.07 -5.70 13.82
CA VAL A 219 1.61 -5.83 13.82
C VAL A 219 1.11 -5.58 15.24
N ALA A 220 0.03 -4.81 15.37
CA ALA A 220 -0.57 -4.44 16.64
C ALA A 220 -1.13 -5.66 17.39
N LEU A 221 -1.00 -5.66 18.71
CA LEU A 221 -1.57 -6.67 19.60
C LEU A 221 -2.64 -6.02 20.50
N ALA A 222 -3.72 -6.78 20.78
CA ALA A 222 -4.76 -6.32 21.69
C ALA A 222 -4.20 -6.12 23.10
N GLY A 223 -4.60 -5.03 23.76
CA GLY A 223 -4.12 -4.66 25.09
C GLY A 223 -2.72 -4.06 25.12
N GLU A 224 -2.01 -3.97 23.99
CA GLU A 224 -0.71 -3.32 23.92
C GLU A 224 -0.84 -1.81 24.15
N GLN A 225 0.09 -1.24 24.90
CA GLN A 225 0.23 0.21 25.07
C GLN A 225 1.54 0.66 24.39
N PRO A 226 1.47 1.09 23.11
CA PRO A 226 2.67 1.44 22.36
C PRO A 226 3.36 2.66 22.94
N LEU A 227 4.66 2.55 23.14
CA LEU A 227 5.53 3.63 23.64
C LEU A 227 5.94 4.58 22.50
N PRO A 228 6.46 5.78 22.81
CA PRO A 228 7.09 6.64 21.82
C PRO A 228 8.13 5.88 20.99
N GLY A 229 8.12 6.08 19.66
CA GLY A 229 8.98 5.38 18.73
C GLY A 229 8.43 4.05 18.20
N ALA A 230 7.42 3.48 18.86
CA ALA A 230 6.75 2.27 18.39
C ALA A 230 5.83 2.57 17.20
N VAL A 231 5.91 1.74 16.14
CA VAL A 231 5.03 1.77 14.98
C VAL A 231 4.21 0.48 14.98
N ARG A 232 2.89 0.61 14.95
CA ARG A 232 1.97 -0.55 14.98
C ARG A 232 1.05 -0.53 13.78
N ILE A 233 1.02 -1.65 13.04
CA ILE A 233 0.19 -1.86 11.85
C ILE A 233 -1.03 -2.67 12.26
N ALA A 234 -2.21 -2.26 11.84
CA ALA A 234 -3.45 -2.98 12.07
C ALA A 234 -3.39 -4.38 11.44
N PRO A 235 -3.80 -5.45 12.16
CA PRO A 235 -3.91 -6.78 11.58
C PRO A 235 -5.09 -6.87 10.60
N GLY A 236 -4.98 -7.75 9.61
CA GLY A 236 -6.10 -8.08 8.73
C GLY A 236 -7.26 -8.72 9.51
N GLY A 237 -8.49 -8.39 9.12
CA GLY A 237 -9.69 -8.98 9.72
C GLY A 237 -10.14 -8.38 11.06
N ALA A 238 -9.45 -7.36 11.59
CA ALA A 238 -9.87 -6.62 12.79
C ALA A 238 -9.68 -5.11 12.59
N HIS A 239 -10.57 -4.31 13.15
CA HIS A 239 -10.37 -2.87 13.26
C HIS A 239 -9.38 -2.57 14.39
N LEU A 240 -8.40 -1.73 14.11
CA LEU A 240 -7.49 -1.20 15.11
C LEU A 240 -8.10 0.07 15.69
N ARG A 241 -8.27 0.11 17.00
CA ARG A 241 -8.70 1.27 17.77
C ARG A 241 -7.72 1.55 18.89
N ARG A 242 -7.73 2.77 19.39
CA ARG A 242 -6.99 3.16 20.57
C ARG A 242 -7.95 3.56 21.68
N GLY A 243 -8.00 2.77 22.74
CA GLY A 243 -8.82 3.03 23.90
C GLY A 243 -8.42 4.33 24.65
N THR A 244 -9.29 4.80 25.52
CA THR A 244 -9.06 6.00 26.34
C THR A 244 -7.91 5.83 27.33
N ASP A 245 -7.60 4.60 27.73
CA ASP A 245 -6.46 4.17 28.55
C ASP A 245 -5.15 4.05 27.74
N ARG A 246 -5.17 4.37 26.44
CA ARG A 246 -4.09 4.28 25.47
C ARG A 246 -3.72 2.85 25.06
N GLN A 247 -4.46 1.84 25.47
CA GLN A 247 -4.29 0.47 24.99
C GLN A 247 -4.86 0.33 23.57
N LEU A 248 -4.30 -0.60 22.82
CA LEU A 248 -4.79 -0.94 21.50
C LEU A 248 -5.92 -1.96 21.62
N GLU A 249 -7.00 -1.71 20.94
CA GLU A 249 -8.14 -2.59 20.81
C GLU A 249 -8.19 -3.15 19.39
N LEU A 250 -8.39 -4.47 19.28
CA LEU A 250 -8.58 -5.17 18.01
C LEU A 250 -10.00 -5.69 17.94
N ASP A 251 -10.84 -5.04 17.15
CA ASP A 251 -12.25 -5.40 17.01
C ASP A 251 -12.48 -6.20 15.73
N SER A 252 -12.69 -7.51 15.91
CA SER A 252 -13.01 -8.44 14.84
C SER A 252 -14.53 -8.66 14.66
N VAL A 253 -15.37 -8.04 15.50
CA VAL A 253 -16.82 -8.23 15.53
C VAL A 253 -17.53 -7.19 14.68
N THR A 254 -17.13 -5.91 14.81
CA THR A 254 -17.72 -4.82 14.00
C THR A 254 -17.54 -5.14 12.51
N PRO A 255 -18.63 -5.05 11.71
CA PRO A 255 -18.56 -5.29 10.28
C PRO A 255 -17.54 -4.37 9.57
N ALA A 256 -17.05 -4.82 8.41
CA ALA A 256 -16.19 -4.01 7.56
C ALA A 256 -16.87 -2.65 7.25
N ARG A 257 -16.13 -1.56 7.48
CA ARG A 257 -16.60 -0.21 7.18
C ARG A 257 -16.17 0.14 5.76
N ARG A 258 -17.13 0.54 4.92
CA ARG A 258 -16.88 0.82 3.48
C ARG A 258 -16.16 -0.32 2.75
N GLY A 259 -16.37 -1.56 3.18
CA GLY A 259 -15.73 -2.75 2.63
C GLY A 259 -14.36 -3.09 3.21
N HIS A 260 -13.83 -2.30 4.16
CA HIS A 260 -12.50 -2.49 4.74
C HIS A 260 -12.55 -2.91 6.22
N ARG A 261 -11.75 -3.91 6.56
CA ARG A 261 -11.42 -4.30 7.94
C ARG A 261 -10.00 -4.85 7.97
N PRO A 262 -9.03 -4.03 8.44
CA PRO A 262 -9.17 -2.78 9.19
C PRO A 262 -9.67 -1.60 8.34
N SER A 263 -10.26 -0.59 9.01
CA SER A 263 -10.70 0.67 8.43
C SER A 263 -9.96 1.84 9.05
N ALA A 264 -9.51 2.78 8.23
CA ALA A 264 -8.87 4.01 8.67
C ALA A 264 -9.86 4.94 9.40
N ASP A 265 -11.15 4.96 8.98
CA ASP A 265 -12.19 5.70 9.71
C ASP A 265 -12.31 5.20 11.15
N GLU A 266 -12.28 3.88 11.39
CA GLU A 266 -12.38 3.30 12.75
C GLU A 266 -11.19 3.69 13.63
N LEU A 267 -9.98 3.70 13.08
CA LEU A 267 -8.81 4.18 13.80
C LEU A 267 -8.94 5.65 14.15
N PHE A 268 -9.28 6.50 13.19
CA PHE A 268 -9.36 7.94 13.39
C PHE A 268 -10.46 8.32 14.40
N LEU A 269 -11.65 7.72 14.28
CA LEU A 269 -12.77 7.94 15.21
C LEU A 269 -12.43 7.49 16.64
N SER A 270 -11.63 6.44 16.81
CA SER A 270 -11.21 6.00 18.14
C SER A 270 -10.36 7.04 18.88
N LEU A 271 -9.64 7.90 18.15
CA LEU A 271 -8.82 8.96 18.72
C LEU A 271 -9.63 10.16 19.20
N GLU A 272 -10.86 10.32 18.73
CA GLU A 272 -11.77 11.38 19.18
C GLU A 272 -12.16 11.21 20.65
N GLN A 273 -12.25 9.97 21.12
CA GLN A 273 -12.63 9.63 22.50
C GLN A 273 -11.57 10.00 23.54
N GLY A 274 -10.35 10.35 23.12
CA GLY A 274 -9.23 10.79 23.98
C GLY A 274 -8.97 12.30 23.85
N PRO A 275 -7.78 12.76 24.23
CA PRO A 275 -7.37 14.15 24.02
C PRO A 275 -7.09 14.39 22.52
N ALA A 276 -8.14 14.48 21.70
CA ALA A 276 -8.09 14.63 20.25
C ALA A 276 -7.16 15.77 19.79
N GLN A 277 -7.10 16.88 20.53
CA GLN A 277 -6.23 18.00 20.23
C GLN A 277 -4.73 17.65 20.24
N ARG A 278 -4.36 16.50 20.84
CA ARG A 278 -3.00 15.96 20.82
C ARG A 278 -2.80 14.86 19.78
N GLY A 279 -3.83 14.53 19.02
CA GLY A 279 -3.78 13.58 17.91
C GLY A 279 -3.29 14.25 16.62
N VAL A 280 -2.56 13.48 15.81
CA VAL A 280 -2.25 13.80 14.42
C VAL A 280 -2.78 12.65 13.56
N ALA A 281 -3.51 12.96 12.51
CA ALA A 281 -3.97 11.97 11.56
C ALA A 281 -3.55 12.34 10.13
N VAL A 282 -3.10 11.34 9.39
CA VAL A 282 -2.65 11.48 8.00
C VAL A 282 -3.38 10.44 7.15
N LEU A 283 -4.06 10.90 6.11
CA LEU A 283 -4.63 10.04 5.07
C LEU A 283 -3.74 10.13 3.84
N LEU A 284 -3.08 9.03 3.51
CA LEU A 284 -2.19 8.92 2.37
C LEU A 284 -2.94 8.39 1.14
N THR A 285 -2.18 8.17 0.06
CA THR A 285 -2.66 7.65 -1.21
C THR A 285 -3.55 6.41 -1.06
N GLY A 286 -4.52 6.29 -1.95
CA GLY A 286 -5.42 5.16 -2.01
C GLY A 286 -6.66 5.45 -2.85
N MET A 287 -7.41 4.39 -3.08
CA MET A 287 -8.69 4.46 -3.77
C MET A 287 -9.83 4.30 -2.76
N GLY A 288 -10.86 5.11 -2.89
CA GLY A 288 -12.04 5.02 -2.03
C GLY A 288 -12.18 6.21 -1.08
N THR A 289 -13.03 6.06 -0.08
CA THR A 289 -13.41 7.12 0.86
C THR A 289 -13.17 6.75 2.32
N ASP A 290 -12.58 5.59 2.60
CA ASP A 290 -12.26 5.18 3.97
C ASP A 290 -11.17 6.09 4.56
N GLY A 291 -11.36 6.51 5.78
CA GLY A 291 -10.54 7.49 6.47
C GLY A 291 -11.01 8.94 6.32
N ALA A 292 -11.79 9.27 5.29
CA ALA A 292 -12.20 10.64 5.04
C ALA A 292 -13.22 11.16 6.09
N GLU A 293 -14.13 10.30 6.54
CA GLU A 293 -15.10 10.65 7.58
C GLU A 293 -14.41 10.79 8.94
N GLY A 294 -13.61 9.79 9.33
CA GLY A 294 -12.87 9.82 10.58
C GLY A 294 -11.90 11.00 10.65
N LEU A 295 -11.21 11.31 9.55
CA LEU A 295 -10.32 12.46 9.47
C LEU A 295 -11.08 13.79 9.69
N ARG A 296 -12.29 13.91 9.10
CA ARG A 296 -13.14 15.09 9.25
C ARG A 296 -13.61 15.27 10.69
N GLU A 297 -14.12 14.22 11.33
CA GLU A 297 -14.60 14.27 12.71
C GLU A 297 -13.45 14.55 13.68
N LEU A 298 -12.32 13.87 13.50
CA LEU A 298 -11.14 14.10 14.32
C LEU A 298 -10.61 15.54 14.21
N ARG A 299 -10.67 16.14 13.00
CA ARG A 299 -10.35 17.55 12.80
C ARG A 299 -11.31 18.47 13.55
N ARG A 300 -12.62 18.17 13.54
CA ARG A 300 -13.63 18.93 14.30
C ARG A 300 -13.36 18.87 15.81
N ALA A 301 -12.86 17.76 16.31
CA ALA A 301 -12.43 17.59 17.68
C ALA A 301 -11.10 18.30 18.00
N GLY A 302 -10.44 18.94 17.02
CA GLY A 302 -9.26 19.79 17.21
C GLY A 302 -7.92 19.14 16.95
N ALA A 303 -7.88 17.94 16.38
CA ALA A 303 -6.65 17.28 15.94
C ALA A 303 -6.01 17.98 14.73
N LEU A 304 -4.72 17.70 14.51
CA LEU A 304 -4.04 18.04 13.25
C LEU A 304 -4.31 16.94 12.22
N CYS A 305 -4.91 17.31 11.11
CA CYS A 305 -5.26 16.37 10.05
C CYS A 305 -4.66 16.80 8.72
N PHE A 306 -4.06 15.84 8.04
CA PHE A 306 -3.43 16.00 6.73
C PHE A 306 -3.98 14.96 5.76
N ALA A 307 -4.07 15.33 4.49
CA ALA A 307 -4.35 14.41 3.40
C ALA A 307 -3.28 14.63 2.33
N GLN A 308 -2.84 13.54 1.73
CA GLN A 308 -1.95 13.59 0.57
C GLN A 308 -2.67 14.28 -0.58
N ASP A 309 -1.98 15.11 -1.33
CA ASP A 309 -2.56 15.78 -2.50
C ASP A 309 -2.55 14.89 -3.74
N GLU A 310 -3.34 15.25 -4.74
CA GLU A 310 -3.45 14.51 -6.00
C GLU A 310 -2.12 14.45 -6.76
N ALA A 311 -1.26 15.46 -6.61
CA ALA A 311 0.01 15.52 -7.33
C ALA A 311 1.06 14.51 -6.83
N SER A 312 0.94 14.08 -5.57
CA SER A 312 1.84 13.13 -4.91
C SER A 312 1.22 11.76 -4.64
N SER A 313 -0.09 11.60 -4.94
CA SER A 313 -0.85 10.35 -4.75
C SER A 313 -0.61 9.34 -5.86
#